data_d84e3382a71cb86f7ab57b226fbf6084
#
_entry.id   d84e3382a71cb86f7ab57b226fbf6084
#
_cell.length_a   1.000
_cell.length_b   1.000
_cell.length_c   1.000
_cell.angle_alpha   90.00
_cell.angle_beta   90.00
_cell.angle_gamma   90.00
#
_symmetry.space_group_name_H-M   'P 1'
#
loop_
_entity.id
_entity.type
_entity.pdbx_description
1 polymer ?
#
loop_
_entity_poly.entity_id
_entity_poly.type
_entity_poly.pdbx_seq_one_letter_code
_entity_poly.pdbx_strand_id
1 'polypeptide(L)'
;MDGPHGDQKQYGSAHGKGHEDCSRVCVTERVRQKKDSGTEKVNKDFLDVMLEYEGDGKEGPDKISESNVTIIIMEMFFSGSDTTSSTIEWAMAELLRNPNSMRKVKEEINSVVGLYGKVEEKNMDQLPYLQAVVKENLILHPALPLLLPRNEMHDSSYMGYQIHKCL
;
A
#
# COMPACT_ATOMS: atom_id res chain seq x y z
N MET A 1 33.23 -22.69 14.41
CA MET A 1 33.16 -21.71 13.29
C MET A 1 31.72 -21.29 13.18
N ASP A 2 31.37 -20.28 14.00
CA ASP A 2 30.00 -19.78 14.11
C ASP A 2 29.87 -18.58 13.16
N GLY A 3 28.97 -18.71 12.16
CA GLY A 3 28.65 -17.64 11.23
C GLY A 3 27.65 -16.64 11.81
N PRO A 4 27.59 -15.39 11.32
CA PRO A 4 26.80 -14.31 11.91
C PRO A 4 25.32 -14.43 11.52
N HIS A 5 24.54 -15.09 12.37
CA HIS A 5 23.07 -15.17 12.26
C HIS A 5 22.35 -14.31 13.28
N GLY A 6 22.85 -13.09 13.57
CA GLY A 6 22.35 -12.26 14.69
C GLY A 6 21.42 -11.07 14.36
N ASP A 7 21.43 -10.53 13.11
CA ASP A 7 20.95 -9.16 12.93
C ASP A 7 19.67 -8.93 12.09
N GLN A 8 19.12 -9.95 11.45
CA GLN A 8 17.92 -9.74 10.61
C GLN A 8 16.59 -9.61 11.37
N LYS A 9 16.53 -10.06 12.64
CA LYS A 9 15.28 -9.97 13.43
C LYS A 9 15.00 -8.59 14.03
N GLN A 10 15.99 -7.71 14.13
CA GLN A 10 15.83 -6.40 14.77
C GLN A 10 15.31 -5.29 13.85
N TYR A 11 15.57 -5.36 12.55
CA TYR A 11 15.12 -4.33 11.60
C TYR A 11 13.62 -4.38 11.31
N GLY A 12 13.02 -5.56 11.19
CA GLY A 12 11.57 -5.69 10.96
C GLY A 12 10.71 -5.27 12.15
N SER A 13 11.22 -5.41 13.38
CA SER A 13 10.48 -5.08 14.61
C SER A 13 10.40 -3.57 14.90
N ALA A 14 11.38 -2.77 14.48
CA ALA A 14 11.40 -1.33 14.74
C ALA A 14 10.49 -0.55 13.79
N HIS A 15 10.42 -0.95 12.51
CA HIS A 15 9.55 -0.29 11.52
C HIS A 15 8.06 -0.55 11.81
N GLY A 16 7.70 -1.79 12.15
CA GLY A 16 6.31 -2.14 12.48
C GLY A 16 5.78 -1.42 13.72
N LYS A 17 6.59 -1.28 14.77
CA LYS A 17 6.18 -0.59 16.01
C LYS A 17 5.93 0.90 15.81
N GLY A 18 6.75 1.59 15.01
CA GLY A 18 6.57 3.01 14.74
C GLY A 18 5.26 3.34 14.00
N HIS A 19 4.88 2.51 13.05
CA HIS A 19 3.62 2.67 12.32
C HIS A 19 2.39 2.32 13.17
N GLU A 20 2.46 1.28 13.99
CA GLU A 20 1.40 0.90 14.92
C GLU A 20 1.14 1.99 15.96
N ASP A 21 2.20 2.56 16.52
CA ASP A 21 2.08 3.67 17.47
C ASP A 21 1.48 4.91 16.81
N CYS A 22 1.87 5.26 15.60
CA CYS A 22 1.33 6.40 14.87
C CYS A 22 -0.17 6.22 14.54
N SER A 23 -0.57 5.06 14.03
CA SER A 23 -1.97 4.75 13.75
C SER A 23 -2.84 4.79 15.00
N ARG A 24 -2.35 4.24 16.11
CA ARG A 24 -3.03 4.26 17.40
C ARG A 24 -3.22 5.68 17.93
N VAL A 25 -2.20 6.52 17.83
CA VAL A 25 -2.27 7.94 18.22
C VAL A 25 -3.31 8.68 17.39
N CYS A 26 -3.31 8.49 16.06
CA CYS A 26 -4.29 9.11 15.17
C CYS A 26 -5.74 8.72 15.52
N VAL A 27 -6.01 7.44 15.75
CA VAL A 27 -7.35 6.95 16.12
C VAL A 27 -7.77 7.48 17.49
N THR A 28 -6.90 7.39 18.49
CA THR A 28 -7.19 7.86 19.86
C THR A 28 -7.48 9.35 19.90
N GLU A 29 -6.69 10.16 19.19
CA GLU A 29 -6.89 11.61 19.15
C GLU A 29 -8.20 11.98 18.44
N ARG A 30 -8.56 11.27 17.35
CA ARG A 30 -9.82 11.49 16.65
C ARG A 30 -11.03 11.14 17.52
N VAL A 31 -10.98 10.01 18.25
CA VAL A 31 -12.04 9.62 19.19
C VAL A 31 -12.19 10.66 20.30
N ARG A 32 -11.08 11.19 20.82
CA ARG A 32 -11.09 12.27 21.81
C ARG A 32 -11.72 13.54 21.26
N GLN A 33 -11.32 14.00 20.07
CA GLN A 33 -11.88 15.19 19.42
C GLN A 33 -13.40 15.07 19.20
N LYS A 34 -13.90 13.89 18.83
CA LYS A 34 -15.35 13.66 18.71
C LYS A 34 -16.09 13.79 20.02
N LYS A 35 -15.49 13.35 21.14
CA LYS A 35 -16.10 13.50 22.48
C LYS A 35 -16.14 14.95 22.93
N ASP A 36 -15.09 15.73 22.60
CA ASP A 36 -14.94 17.09 23.10
C ASP A 36 -15.75 18.12 22.26
N SER A 37 -15.94 17.91 20.96
CA SER A 37 -16.48 18.95 20.08
C SER A 37 -17.99 18.89 19.84
N GLY A 38 -18.67 17.77 20.09
CA GLY A 38 -20.12 17.64 19.95
C GLY A 38 -20.72 18.11 18.60
N THR A 39 -19.88 18.55 17.67
CA THR A 39 -20.26 19.16 16.39
C THR A 39 -20.03 18.18 15.25
N GLU A 40 -21.08 17.89 14.50
CA GLU A 40 -20.97 17.09 13.28
C GLU A 40 -20.07 17.80 12.26
N LYS A 41 -18.99 17.15 11.82
CA LYS A 41 -18.16 17.67 10.73
C LYS A 41 -18.92 17.58 9.42
N VAL A 42 -18.96 18.69 8.67
CA VAL A 42 -19.56 18.75 7.32
C VAL A 42 -18.85 17.83 6.33
N ASN A 43 -17.53 17.65 6.48
CA ASN A 43 -16.74 16.75 5.65
C ASN A 43 -16.14 15.63 6.51
N LYS A 44 -16.60 14.40 6.31
CA LYS A 44 -16.08 13.18 6.96
C LYS A 44 -14.91 12.65 6.16
N ASP A 45 -13.80 12.39 6.83
CA ASP A 45 -12.68 11.65 6.25
C ASP A 45 -12.84 10.12 6.44
N PHE A 46 -11.92 9.33 5.87
CA PHE A 46 -11.99 7.88 5.93
C PHE A 46 -12.01 7.36 7.39
N LEU A 47 -11.24 7.97 8.27
CA LEU A 47 -11.20 7.59 9.68
C LEU A 47 -12.53 7.86 10.38
N ASP A 48 -13.18 8.98 10.05
CA ASP A 48 -14.53 9.30 10.58
C ASP A 48 -15.55 8.27 10.14
N VAL A 49 -15.51 7.84 8.85
CA VAL A 49 -16.39 6.81 8.30
C VAL A 49 -16.20 5.48 9.00
N MET A 50 -14.94 5.07 9.24
CA MET A 50 -14.63 3.82 9.93
C MET A 50 -15.12 3.79 11.39
N LEU A 51 -14.96 4.92 12.10
CA LEU A 51 -15.38 5.05 13.50
C LEU A 51 -16.91 5.14 13.67
N GLU A 52 -17.62 5.57 12.61
CA GLU A 52 -19.07 5.69 12.59
C GLU A 52 -19.76 4.52 11.89
N TYR A 53 -18.98 3.52 11.45
CA TYR A 53 -19.54 2.37 10.75
C TYR A 53 -20.56 1.64 11.63
N GLU A 54 -21.74 1.45 11.08
CA GLU A 54 -22.80 0.62 11.63
C GLU A 54 -23.17 -0.45 10.59
N GLY A 55 -23.10 -1.71 10.99
CA GLY A 55 -23.44 -2.85 10.12
C GLY A 55 -24.92 -2.84 9.73
N ASP A 56 -25.24 -3.52 8.64
CA ASP A 56 -26.62 -3.66 8.15
C ASP A 56 -27.40 -4.78 8.87
N GLY A 57 -26.79 -5.43 9.86
CA GLY A 57 -27.37 -6.54 10.63
C GLY A 57 -27.50 -7.85 9.87
N LYS A 58 -26.94 -7.98 8.66
CA LYS A 58 -27.03 -9.18 7.83
C LYS A 58 -25.73 -9.98 7.82
N GLU A 59 -24.63 -9.33 7.47
CA GLU A 59 -23.30 -9.96 7.43
C GLU A 59 -22.26 -8.99 7.99
N GLY A 60 -21.31 -9.51 8.78
CA GLY A 60 -20.22 -8.73 9.36
C GLY A 60 -20.52 -8.19 10.75
N PRO A 61 -19.60 -7.42 11.32
CA PRO A 61 -19.75 -6.85 12.65
C PRO A 61 -20.69 -5.63 12.62
N ASP A 62 -21.50 -5.47 13.66
CA ASP A 62 -22.37 -4.32 13.84
C ASP A 62 -21.59 -3.00 13.99
N LYS A 63 -20.37 -3.08 14.57
CA LYS A 63 -19.44 -1.95 14.73
C LYS A 63 -18.01 -2.41 14.57
N ILE A 64 -17.16 -1.53 14.04
CA ILE A 64 -15.73 -1.76 13.98
C ILE A 64 -15.10 -1.23 15.29
N SER A 65 -14.37 -2.11 16.00
CA SER A 65 -13.68 -1.69 17.21
C SER A 65 -12.54 -0.71 16.91
N GLU A 66 -12.19 0.18 17.85
CA GLU A 66 -11.07 1.12 17.70
C GLU A 66 -9.74 0.39 17.40
N SER A 67 -9.52 -0.80 17.96
CA SER A 67 -8.36 -1.63 17.66
C SER A 67 -8.37 -2.11 16.21
N ASN A 68 -9.51 -2.54 15.67
CA ASN A 68 -9.62 -2.95 14.27
C ASN A 68 -9.44 -1.76 13.33
N VAL A 69 -10.00 -0.59 13.65
CA VAL A 69 -9.75 0.65 12.90
C VAL A 69 -8.25 0.96 12.87
N THR A 70 -7.55 0.84 14.01
CA THR A 70 -6.10 1.04 14.08
C THR A 70 -5.34 0.09 13.16
N ILE A 71 -5.70 -1.20 13.13
CA ILE A 71 -5.09 -2.21 12.26
C ILE A 71 -5.33 -1.88 10.80
N ILE A 72 -6.57 -1.55 10.41
CA ILE A 72 -6.93 -1.22 9.02
C ILE A 72 -6.15 0.01 8.54
N ILE A 73 -6.05 1.05 9.36
CA ILE A 73 -5.25 2.24 9.02
C ILE A 73 -3.77 1.88 8.85
N MET A 74 -3.21 1.06 9.75
CA MET A 74 -1.83 0.58 9.64
C MET A 74 -1.60 -0.21 8.35
N GLU A 75 -2.52 -1.13 8.01
CA GLU A 75 -2.45 -1.91 6.78
C GLU A 75 -2.50 -1.03 5.52
N MET A 76 -3.33 0.01 5.52
CA MET A 76 -3.39 0.96 4.41
C MET A 76 -2.08 1.73 4.24
N PHE A 77 -1.48 2.22 5.32
CA PHE A 77 -0.18 2.90 5.25
C PHE A 77 0.91 1.96 4.76
N PHE A 78 0.98 0.76 5.32
CA PHE A 78 1.98 -0.24 4.93
C PHE A 78 1.83 -0.63 3.45
N SER A 79 0.64 -1.04 3.04
CA SER A 79 0.40 -1.49 1.67
C SER A 79 0.56 -0.38 0.63
N GLY A 80 0.18 0.85 0.97
CA GLY A 80 0.27 1.99 0.07
C GLY A 80 1.67 2.60 -0.05
N SER A 81 2.51 2.47 0.98
CA SER A 81 3.84 3.06 0.99
C SER A 81 4.90 2.14 0.39
N ASP A 82 5.05 0.92 0.90
CA ASP A 82 6.15 0.02 0.55
C ASP A 82 6.07 -0.46 -0.91
N THR A 83 4.88 -0.80 -1.38
CA THR A 83 4.71 -1.27 -2.76
C THR A 83 4.99 -0.17 -3.79
N THR A 84 4.51 1.04 -3.51
CA THR A 84 4.69 2.18 -4.40
C THR A 84 6.14 2.66 -4.43
N SER A 85 6.77 2.81 -3.25
CA SER A 85 8.17 3.23 -3.16
C SER A 85 9.12 2.24 -3.82
N SER A 86 8.93 0.94 -3.58
CA SER A 86 9.72 -0.13 -4.23
C SER A 86 9.56 -0.10 -5.75
N THR A 87 8.33 0.09 -6.26
CA THR A 87 8.09 0.18 -7.70
C THR A 87 8.81 1.37 -8.34
N ILE A 88 8.78 2.54 -7.68
CA ILE A 88 9.47 3.75 -8.17
C ILE A 88 10.99 3.55 -8.15
N GLU A 89 11.51 2.97 -7.06
CA GLU A 89 12.95 2.71 -6.89
C GLU A 89 13.48 1.76 -7.98
N TRP A 90 12.81 0.65 -8.23
CA TRP A 90 13.18 -0.29 -9.28
C TRP A 90 13.04 0.31 -10.68
N ALA A 91 11.96 1.05 -10.95
CA ALA A 91 11.79 1.72 -12.24
C ALA A 91 12.92 2.73 -12.51
N MET A 92 13.33 3.49 -11.49
CA MET A 92 14.44 4.42 -11.62
C MET A 92 15.77 3.69 -11.81
N ALA A 93 16.02 2.61 -11.06
CA ALA A 93 17.22 1.79 -11.20
C ALA A 93 17.34 1.20 -12.61
N GLU A 94 16.26 0.64 -13.16
CA GLU A 94 16.26 0.09 -14.51
C GLU A 94 16.42 1.17 -15.59
N LEU A 95 15.83 2.34 -15.43
CA LEU A 95 16.04 3.46 -16.35
C LEU A 95 17.50 3.97 -16.32
N LEU A 96 18.13 4.01 -15.14
CA LEU A 96 19.55 4.40 -15.02
C LEU A 96 20.47 3.37 -15.66
N ARG A 97 20.16 2.07 -15.58
CA ARG A 97 20.89 0.99 -16.26
C ARG A 97 20.71 0.99 -17.78
N ASN A 98 19.60 1.57 -18.27
CA ASN A 98 19.21 1.60 -19.66
C ASN A 98 19.11 3.05 -20.20
N PRO A 99 20.23 3.75 -20.51
CA PRO A 99 20.23 5.15 -20.89
C PRO A 99 19.36 5.48 -22.13
N ASN A 100 19.23 4.52 -23.06
CA ASN A 100 18.36 4.70 -24.23
C ASN A 100 16.89 4.78 -23.84
N SER A 101 16.43 3.95 -22.89
CA SER A 101 15.07 4.00 -22.37
C SER A 101 14.83 5.28 -21.58
N MET A 102 15.77 5.67 -20.74
CA MET A 102 15.73 6.95 -20.02
C MET A 102 15.58 8.14 -20.97
N ARG A 103 16.35 8.15 -22.09
CA ARG A 103 16.26 9.21 -23.09
C ARG A 103 14.87 9.26 -23.73
N LYS A 104 14.32 8.11 -24.15
CA LYS A 104 12.99 8.04 -24.75
C LYS A 104 11.88 8.53 -23.79
N VAL A 105 11.94 8.14 -22.51
CA VAL A 105 11.00 8.65 -21.50
C VAL A 105 11.09 10.18 -21.38
N LYS A 106 12.30 10.73 -21.33
CA LYS A 106 12.50 12.19 -21.24
C LYS A 106 12.00 12.91 -22.49
N GLU A 107 12.27 12.37 -23.68
CA GLU A 107 11.80 12.92 -24.95
C GLU A 107 10.27 12.92 -25.02
N GLU A 108 9.62 11.81 -24.61
CA GLU A 108 8.17 11.72 -24.57
C GLU A 108 7.56 12.73 -23.58
N ILE A 109 8.04 12.80 -22.36
CA ILE A 109 7.57 13.77 -21.37
C ILE A 109 7.73 15.19 -21.87
N ASN A 110 8.92 15.53 -22.40
CA ASN A 110 9.18 16.87 -22.93
C ASN A 110 8.28 17.23 -24.12
N SER A 111 7.90 16.26 -24.95
CA SER A 111 6.99 16.51 -26.07
C SER A 111 5.56 16.84 -25.62
N VAL A 112 5.13 16.28 -24.47
CA VAL A 112 3.77 16.46 -23.93
C VAL A 112 3.65 17.71 -23.08
N VAL A 113 4.60 17.95 -22.16
CA VAL A 113 4.51 19.03 -21.16
C VAL A 113 5.53 20.15 -21.37
N GLY A 114 6.48 19.97 -22.29
CA GLY A 114 7.58 20.91 -22.51
C GLY A 114 8.67 20.83 -21.43
N LEU A 115 9.75 21.60 -21.60
CA LEU A 115 10.95 21.52 -20.74
C LEU A 115 10.71 21.93 -19.29
N TYR A 116 9.70 22.75 -19.02
CA TYR A 116 9.41 23.31 -17.68
C TYR A 116 8.00 22.96 -17.18
N GLY A 117 7.26 22.15 -17.94
CA GLY A 117 5.91 21.73 -17.57
C GLY A 117 5.91 20.66 -16.48
N LYS A 118 4.81 20.59 -15.74
CA LYS A 118 4.54 19.48 -14.79
C LYS A 118 3.67 18.46 -15.48
N VAL A 119 3.98 17.18 -15.29
CA VAL A 119 3.09 16.07 -15.67
C VAL A 119 1.89 16.09 -14.71
N GLU A 120 0.70 16.14 -15.26
CA GLU A 120 -0.58 16.05 -14.55
C GLU A 120 -1.30 14.77 -14.96
N GLU A 121 -2.29 14.36 -14.20
CA GLU A 121 -3.07 13.14 -14.46
C GLU A 121 -3.65 13.10 -15.88
N LYS A 122 -4.16 14.24 -16.38
CA LYS A 122 -4.66 14.39 -17.75
C LYS A 122 -3.65 14.10 -18.86
N ASN A 123 -2.34 14.12 -18.55
CA ASN A 123 -1.27 13.83 -19.51
C ASN A 123 -0.95 12.34 -19.61
N MET A 124 -1.45 11.51 -18.70
CA MET A 124 -1.05 10.10 -18.61
C MET A 124 -1.37 9.33 -19.88
N ASP A 125 -2.51 9.58 -20.52
CA ASP A 125 -2.88 8.91 -21.77
C ASP A 125 -1.98 9.29 -22.96
N GLN A 126 -1.24 10.39 -22.84
CA GLN A 126 -0.29 10.88 -23.85
C GLN A 126 1.14 10.40 -23.62
N LEU A 127 1.38 9.55 -22.63
CA LEU A 127 2.69 9.01 -22.23
C LEU A 127 2.75 7.48 -22.37
N PRO A 128 2.48 6.91 -23.55
CA PRO A 128 2.42 5.46 -23.75
C PRO A 128 3.75 4.76 -23.48
N TYR A 129 4.89 5.38 -23.77
CA TYR A 129 6.20 4.78 -23.50
C TYR A 129 6.49 4.71 -21.99
N LEU A 130 6.19 5.77 -21.25
CA LEU A 130 6.29 5.76 -19.80
C LEU A 130 5.38 4.69 -19.17
N GLN A 131 4.15 4.57 -19.65
CA GLN A 131 3.23 3.50 -19.21
C GLN A 131 3.80 2.10 -19.49
N ALA A 132 4.43 1.90 -20.66
CA ALA A 132 5.08 0.63 -20.99
C ALA A 132 6.25 0.33 -20.06
N VAL A 133 7.07 1.33 -19.74
CA VAL A 133 8.17 1.20 -18.76
C VAL A 133 7.65 0.78 -17.39
N VAL A 134 6.58 1.40 -16.91
CA VAL A 134 5.97 1.02 -15.62
C VAL A 134 5.45 -0.42 -15.65
N LYS A 135 4.77 -0.82 -16.71
CA LYS A 135 4.25 -2.20 -16.85
C LYS A 135 5.39 -3.21 -16.89
N GLU A 136 6.45 -2.94 -17.64
CA GLU A 136 7.61 -3.82 -17.73
C GLU A 136 8.33 -3.93 -16.38
N ASN A 137 8.47 -2.81 -15.66
CA ASN A 137 9.03 -2.81 -14.32
C ASN A 137 8.22 -3.68 -13.34
N LEU A 138 6.90 -3.65 -13.40
CA LEU A 138 6.04 -4.49 -12.55
C LEU A 138 6.16 -5.99 -12.89
N ILE A 139 6.51 -6.34 -14.15
CA ILE A 139 6.79 -7.71 -14.55
C ILE A 139 8.15 -8.18 -14.04
N LEU A 140 9.18 -7.34 -14.19
CA LEU A 140 10.55 -7.69 -13.80
C LEU A 140 10.76 -7.66 -12.29
N HIS A 141 10.12 -6.71 -11.61
CA HIS A 141 10.28 -6.43 -10.18
C HIS A 141 8.91 -6.30 -9.49
N PRO A 142 8.13 -7.39 -9.39
CA PRO A 142 6.86 -7.36 -8.70
C PRO A 142 7.07 -7.03 -7.21
N ALA A 143 6.33 -6.05 -6.68
CA ALA A 143 6.46 -5.60 -5.29
C ALA A 143 6.16 -6.71 -4.26
N LEU A 144 5.27 -7.66 -4.62
CA LEU A 144 4.88 -8.79 -3.78
C LEU A 144 4.91 -10.09 -4.61
N PRO A 145 6.12 -10.64 -4.92
CA PRO A 145 6.25 -11.76 -5.84
C PRO A 145 5.60 -13.06 -5.35
N LEU A 146 5.49 -13.26 -4.05
CA LEU A 146 4.86 -14.43 -3.44
C LEU A 146 3.42 -14.16 -2.95
N LEU A 147 2.91 -12.95 -3.19
CA LEU A 147 1.66 -12.46 -2.63
C LEU A 147 1.67 -12.43 -1.09
N LEU A 148 0.55 -12.02 -0.49
CA LEU A 148 0.39 -12.08 0.96
C LEU A 148 0.01 -13.50 1.38
N PRO A 149 0.59 -14.04 2.47
CA PRO A 149 0.17 -15.32 3.03
C PRO A 149 -1.34 -15.31 3.33
N ARG A 150 -2.02 -16.37 2.93
CA ARG A 150 -3.45 -16.55 3.18
C ARG A 150 -3.69 -17.91 3.81
N ASN A 151 -4.66 -17.95 4.72
CA ASN A 151 -5.14 -19.19 5.29
C ASN A 151 -6.39 -19.65 4.55
N GLU A 152 -6.43 -20.93 4.18
CA GLU A 152 -7.61 -21.51 3.58
C GLU A 152 -8.69 -21.74 4.65
N MET A 153 -9.90 -21.25 4.38
CA MET A 153 -11.04 -21.35 5.30
C MET A 153 -11.72 -22.72 5.25
N HIS A 154 -11.60 -23.43 4.12
CA HIS A 154 -12.20 -24.74 3.86
C HIS A 154 -11.24 -25.59 3.05
N ASP A 155 -11.35 -26.92 3.17
CA ASP A 155 -10.63 -27.83 2.28
C ASP A 155 -11.03 -27.55 0.83
N SER A 156 -10.05 -27.31 -0.02
CA SER A 156 -10.25 -26.98 -1.44
C SER A 156 -9.34 -27.82 -2.34
N SER A 157 -9.64 -27.85 -3.63
CA SER A 157 -8.82 -28.52 -4.63
C SER A 157 -8.50 -27.56 -5.77
N TYR A 158 -7.22 -27.43 -6.11
CA TYR A 158 -6.77 -26.59 -7.22
C TYR A 158 -5.76 -27.33 -8.09
N MET A 159 -6.04 -27.43 -9.38
CA MET A 159 -5.20 -28.12 -10.36
C MET A 159 -4.80 -29.57 -9.97
N GLY A 160 -5.69 -30.30 -9.25
CA GLY A 160 -5.44 -31.66 -8.77
C GLY A 160 -4.71 -31.77 -7.44
N TYR A 161 -4.32 -30.66 -6.83
CA TYR A 161 -3.74 -30.61 -5.48
C TYR A 161 -4.83 -30.37 -4.44
N GLN A 162 -4.78 -31.12 -3.35
CA GLN A 162 -5.63 -30.89 -2.18
C GLN A 162 -4.98 -29.81 -1.29
N ILE A 163 -5.73 -28.74 -1.02
CA ILE A 163 -5.34 -27.68 -0.10
C ILE A 163 -6.19 -27.83 1.14
N HIS A 164 -5.56 -28.22 2.24
CA HIS A 164 -6.25 -28.41 3.50
C HIS A 164 -6.44 -27.07 4.23
N LYS A 165 -7.60 -26.94 4.88
CA LYS A 165 -7.88 -25.84 5.79
C LYS A 165 -6.74 -25.71 6.80
N CYS A 166 -6.21 -24.48 6.95
CA CYS A 166 -5.30 -24.16 8.03
C CYS A 166 -6.07 -24.11 9.37
N LEU A 167 -5.55 -24.80 10.38
CA LEU A 167 -6.09 -24.81 11.75
C LEU A 167 -5.57 -23.62 12.54
#